data_4ff4d5abfd5385ee165c68af370ee8d0
#
_entry.id   4ff4d5abfd5385ee165c68af370ee8d0
#
_cell.length_a   1.000
_cell.length_b   1.000
_cell.length_c   1.000
_cell.angle_alpha   90.00
_cell.angle_beta   90.00
_cell.angle_gamma   90.00
#
_symmetry.space_group_name_H-M   'P 1'
#
loop_
_entity.id
_entity.type
_entity.pdbx_description
1 polymer ?
#
loop_
_entity_poly.entity_id
_entity_poly.type
_entity_poly.pdbx_seq_one_letter_code
_entity_poly.pdbx_strand_id
1 'polypeptide(L)'
;MYKSGVKVDDFIESLVNEADIEIEIPMTAWLRWLNAVEQFAYTEILKDYVLTELDLETVPADVIDLRILTVPPEASAVQYDDVMKVYGENGTEIPRGGASSAYEFPEKNLYYGNALGQLVLNTLEEQARIGIVYRLRPALKTEANMDDLEVALPPEYLDMAAAKMRGEAYKIANEDQIAAKWLQDYNMQVENFKVWAASRNERFGA
;
A
#
# COMPACT_ATOMS: atom_id res chain seq x y z
N MET A 1 -8.13 -3.77 -4.62
CA MET A 1 -7.38 -4.42 -3.51
C MET A 1 -7.85 -5.86 -3.37
N TYR A 2 -6.94 -6.77 -3.04
CA TYR A 2 -7.29 -8.19 -2.83
C TYR A 2 -7.96 -8.37 -1.47
N LYS A 3 -8.89 -9.35 -1.43
CA LYS A 3 -9.52 -9.85 -0.22
C LYS A 3 -9.25 -11.33 -0.15
N SER A 4 -8.66 -11.79 0.94
CA SER A 4 -8.35 -13.21 1.13
C SER A 4 -9.58 -14.04 1.49
N GLY A 5 -10.64 -13.41 1.99
CA GLY A 5 -11.76 -14.08 2.64
C GLY A 5 -11.47 -14.55 4.06
N VAL A 6 -10.28 -14.25 4.59
CA VAL A 6 -9.85 -14.63 5.94
C VAL A 6 -9.71 -13.39 6.79
N LYS A 7 -10.38 -13.36 7.94
CA LYS A 7 -10.27 -12.27 8.92
C LYS A 7 -8.88 -12.25 9.55
N VAL A 8 -8.43 -11.05 9.94
CA VAL A 8 -7.08 -10.87 10.49
C VAL A 8 -6.92 -11.59 11.83
N ASP A 9 -7.93 -11.50 12.70
CA ASP A 9 -7.96 -12.19 14.00
C ASP A 9 -7.89 -13.73 13.82
N ASP A 10 -8.77 -14.31 12.99
CA ASP A 10 -8.77 -15.74 12.68
C ASP A 10 -7.42 -16.22 12.12
N PHE A 11 -6.82 -15.40 11.23
CA PHE A 11 -5.52 -15.72 10.64
C PHE A 11 -4.41 -15.76 11.69
N ILE A 12 -4.35 -14.74 12.55
CA ILE A 12 -3.32 -14.67 13.60
C ILE A 12 -3.58 -15.77 14.64
N GLU A 13 -4.82 -16.00 15.05
CA GLU A 13 -5.16 -17.06 16.00
C GLU A 13 -4.72 -18.44 15.50
N SER A 14 -4.93 -18.75 14.21
CA SER A 14 -4.45 -19.99 13.64
C SER A 14 -2.93 -20.12 13.72
N LEU A 15 -2.19 -19.04 13.46
CA LEU A 15 -0.72 -19.04 13.55
C LEU A 15 -0.22 -19.24 14.99
N VAL A 16 -0.86 -18.58 15.94
CA VAL A 16 -0.53 -18.72 17.39
C VAL A 16 -0.78 -20.15 17.86
N ASN A 17 -1.92 -20.75 17.47
CA ASN A 17 -2.27 -22.11 17.87
C ASN A 17 -1.39 -23.20 17.22
N GLU A 18 -0.88 -22.93 16.02
CA GLU A 18 0.00 -23.86 15.30
C GLU A 18 1.49 -23.68 15.66
N ALA A 19 1.86 -22.52 16.21
CA ALA A 19 3.24 -22.26 16.60
C ALA A 19 3.53 -22.92 17.96
N ASP A 20 4.43 -23.91 17.95
CA ASP A 20 4.93 -24.56 19.18
C ASP A 20 6.00 -23.64 19.83
N ILE A 21 5.54 -22.50 20.36
CA ILE A 21 6.39 -21.46 20.96
C ILE A 21 5.97 -21.29 22.42
N GLU A 22 6.92 -21.52 23.33
CA GLU A 22 6.68 -21.46 24.78
C GLU A 22 6.49 -20.05 25.34
N ILE A 23 6.88 -19.01 24.59
CA ILE A 23 6.78 -17.60 25.02
C ILE A 23 5.55 -16.94 24.44
N GLU A 24 4.92 -16.09 25.25
CA GLU A 24 3.80 -15.27 24.80
C GLU A 24 4.29 -14.11 23.92
N ILE A 25 3.80 -14.06 22.69
CA ILE A 25 4.09 -12.98 21.75
C ILE A 25 2.89 -12.03 21.72
N PRO A 26 3.08 -10.72 22.00
CA PRO A 26 1.99 -9.75 22.00
C PRO A 26 1.29 -9.65 20.65
N MET A 27 -0.04 -9.49 20.62
CA MET A 27 -0.85 -9.32 19.40
C MET A 27 -0.31 -8.18 18.52
N THR A 28 0.14 -7.08 19.12
CA THR A 28 0.76 -5.95 18.41
C THR A 28 1.99 -6.35 17.57
N ALA A 29 2.73 -7.37 17.99
CA ALA A 29 3.88 -7.88 17.21
C ALA A 29 3.39 -8.64 15.96
N TRP A 30 2.40 -9.51 16.09
CA TRP A 30 1.77 -10.22 14.98
C TRP A 30 1.19 -9.27 13.94
N LEU A 31 0.42 -8.28 14.39
CA LEU A 31 -0.15 -7.24 13.54
C LEU A 31 0.92 -6.42 12.83
N ARG A 32 2.01 -6.07 13.49
CA ARG A 32 3.13 -5.36 12.88
C ARG A 32 3.77 -6.15 11.74
N TRP A 33 3.97 -7.46 11.92
CA TRP A 33 4.56 -8.31 10.88
C TRP A 33 3.59 -8.49 9.70
N LEU A 34 2.31 -8.71 9.95
CA LEU A 34 1.29 -8.77 8.90
C LEU A 34 1.24 -7.47 8.10
N ASN A 35 1.15 -6.32 8.77
CA ASN A 35 1.19 -5.01 8.12
C ASN A 35 2.44 -4.82 7.25
N ALA A 36 3.60 -5.26 7.72
CA ALA A 36 4.84 -5.16 6.96
C ALA A 36 4.80 -6.01 5.67
N VAL A 37 4.26 -7.23 5.74
CA VAL A 37 4.11 -8.10 4.56
C VAL A 37 3.12 -7.51 3.56
N GLU A 38 1.97 -7.05 4.01
CA GLU A 38 0.96 -6.45 3.14
C GLU A 38 1.46 -5.16 2.49
N GLN A 39 2.07 -4.26 3.26
CA GLN A 39 2.65 -3.03 2.73
C GLN A 39 3.72 -3.36 1.68
N PHE A 40 4.62 -4.31 1.94
CA PHE A 40 5.60 -4.77 0.96
C PHE A 40 4.94 -5.32 -0.31
N ALA A 41 3.91 -6.17 -0.17
CA ALA A 41 3.19 -6.74 -1.29
C ALA A 41 2.61 -5.66 -2.21
N TYR A 42 1.98 -4.63 -1.64
CA TYR A 42 1.35 -3.56 -2.42
C TYR A 42 2.32 -2.50 -2.95
N THR A 43 3.42 -2.24 -2.25
CA THR A 43 4.41 -1.26 -2.72
C THR A 43 5.34 -1.82 -3.78
N GLU A 44 5.74 -3.08 -3.65
CA GLU A 44 6.80 -3.66 -4.49
C GLU A 44 6.29 -4.63 -5.56
N ILE A 45 5.16 -5.30 -5.32
CA ILE A 45 4.74 -6.42 -6.16
C ILE A 45 3.43 -6.13 -6.91
N LEU A 46 2.35 -5.85 -6.21
CA LEU A 46 1.01 -5.79 -6.81
C LEU A 46 0.78 -4.52 -7.64
N LYS A 47 1.29 -3.38 -7.20
CA LYS A 47 1.18 -2.09 -7.91
C LYS A 47 -0.25 -1.77 -8.38
N ASP A 48 -1.22 -1.95 -7.51
CA ASP A 48 -2.62 -1.60 -7.79
C ASP A 48 -2.78 -0.08 -7.87
N TYR A 49 -3.08 0.42 -9.07
CA TYR A 49 -3.31 1.85 -9.33
C TYR A 49 -4.78 2.14 -9.53
N VAL A 50 -5.19 3.30 -9.08
CA VAL A 50 -6.55 3.84 -9.30
C VAL A 50 -6.42 5.20 -9.95
N LEU A 51 -7.22 5.44 -11.00
CA LEU A 51 -7.44 6.77 -11.58
C LEU A 51 -8.71 7.34 -10.97
N THR A 52 -8.61 8.53 -10.38
CA THR A 52 -9.75 9.32 -9.91
C THR A 52 -9.72 10.69 -10.56
N GLU A 53 -10.84 11.14 -11.08
CA GLU A 53 -11.02 12.50 -11.56
C GLU A 53 -11.54 13.38 -10.41
N LEU A 54 -10.93 14.55 -10.25
CA LEU A 54 -11.35 15.57 -9.31
C LEU A 54 -11.81 16.80 -10.07
N ASP A 55 -12.98 17.32 -9.69
CA ASP A 55 -13.51 18.60 -10.13
C ASP A 55 -12.92 19.71 -9.25
N LEU A 56 -12.10 20.57 -9.81
CA LEU A 56 -11.40 21.64 -9.09
C LEU A 56 -12.26 22.87 -8.82
N GLU A 57 -13.47 22.96 -9.43
CA GLU A 57 -14.42 24.02 -9.06
C GLU A 57 -14.91 23.85 -7.62
N THR A 58 -14.88 22.64 -7.11
CA THR A 58 -15.33 22.30 -5.75
C THR A 58 -14.18 22.21 -4.72
N VAL A 59 -12.92 22.26 -5.17
CA VAL A 59 -11.72 22.13 -4.34
C VAL A 59 -10.88 23.40 -4.49
N PRO A 60 -10.30 24.00 -3.42
CA PRO A 60 -9.38 25.12 -3.54
C PRO A 60 -8.24 24.78 -4.51
N ALA A 61 -8.12 25.53 -5.56
CA ALA A 61 -7.46 25.15 -6.82
C ALA A 61 -5.96 24.80 -6.73
N ASP A 62 -5.25 25.26 -5.71
CA ASP A 62 -3.78 25.15 -5.69
C ASP A 62 -3.25 24.05 -4.74
N VAL A 63 -4.03 23.63 -3.74
CA VAL A 63 -3.60 22.69 -2.71
C VAL A 63 -4.69 21.66 -2.47
N ILE A 64 -4.44 20.43 -2.88
CA ILE A 64 -5.40 19.33 -2.79
C ILE A 64 -5.07 18.46 -1.58
N ASP A 65 -6.01 18.37 -0.65
CA ASP A 65 -5.94 17.40 0.43
C ASP A 65 -6.30 16.01 -0.11
N LEU A 66 -5.32 15.14 -0.23
CA LEU A 66 -5.51 13.80 -0.79
C LEU A 66 -6.46 12.91 0.02
N ARG A 67 -6.80 13.30 1.26
CA ARG A 67 -7.79 12.59 2.10
C ARG A 67 -9.22 12.70 1.57
N ILE A 68 -9.49 13.63 0.64
CA ILE A 68 -10.79 13.71 -0.05
C ILE A 68 -10.99 12.59 -1.08
N LEU A 69 -9.91 11.91 -1.50
CA LEU A 69 -10.01 10.81 -2.44
C LEU A 69 -10.75 9.63 -1.80
N THR A 70 -11.80 9.19 -2.46
CA THR A 70 -12.56 8.03 -2.01
C THR A 70 -11.74 6.76 -2.21
N VAL A 71 -11.41 6.09 -1.12
CA VAL A 71 -10.74 4.79 -1.13
C VAL A 71 -11.65 3.71 -0.59
N PRO A 72 -11.45 2.43 -0.97
CA PRO A 72 -12.14 1.31 -0.33
C PRO A 72 -11.91 1.29 1.18
N PRO A 73 -12.86 0.80 2.00
CA PRO A 73 -12.71 0.73 3.46
C PRO A 73 -11.46 -0.03 3.91
N GLU A 74 -10.99 -0.98 3.10
CA GLU A 74 -9.82 -1.81 3.35
C GLU A 74 -8.50 -1.11 2.97
N ALA A 75 -8.57 0.10 2.40
CA ALA A 75 -7.40 0.87 2.00
C ALA A 75 -7.10 2.00 2.99
N SER A 76 -5.82 2.33 3.13
CA SER A 76 -5.38 3.55 3.82
C SER A 76 -5.75 4.80 3.01
N ALA A 77 -5.92 5.93 3.67
CA ALA A 77 -6.02 7.23 3.01
C ALA A 77 -4.79 7.48 2.13
N VAL A 78 -5.02 8.06 0.95
CA VAL A 78 -3.96 8.35 -0.02
C VAL A 78 -3.01 9.42 0.54
N GLN A 79 -1.71 9.17 0.42
CA GLN A 79 -0.64 10.11 0.75
C GLN A 79 0.05 10.59 -0.52
N TYR A 80 0.79 11.69 -0.44
CA TYR A 80 1.51 12.22 -1.61
C TYR A 80 2.45 11.20 -2.25
N ASP A 81 3.11 10.37 -1.46
CA ASP A 81 4.00 9.33 -1.97
C ASP A 81 3.28 8.19 -2.71
N ASP A 82 1.96 8.11 -2.57
CA ASP A 82 1.13 7.17 -3.32
C ASP A 82 0.76 7.71 -4.70
N VAL A 83 0.86 9.02 -4.92
CA VAL A 83 0.55 9.66 -6.21
C VAL A 83 1.62 9.30 -7.23
N MET A 84 1.19 8.67 -8.31
CA MET A 84 2.06 8.20 -9.38
C MET A 84 2.09 9.17 -10.55
N LYS A 85 0.91 9.69 -10.93
CA LYS A 85 0.75 10.62 -12.05
C LYS A 85 -0.41 11.57 -11.79
N VAL A 86 -0.30 12.75 -12.36
CA VAL A 86 -1.38 13.73 -12.42
C VAL A 86 -1.58 14.14 -13.87
N TYR A 87 -2.84 14.25 -14.30
CA TYR A 87 -3.22 14.67 -15.64
C TYR A 87 -4.09 15.92 -15.55
N GLY A 88 -3.85 16.87 -16.44
CA GLY A 88 -4.71 18.03 -16.62
C GLY A 88 -6.00 17.66 -17.34
N GLU A 89 -6.90 18.63 -17.47
CA GLU A 89 -8.24 18.48 -18.08
C GLU A 89 -8.20 17.94 -19.51
N ASN A 90 -7.16 18.28 -20.27
CA ASN A 90 -6.95 17.79 -21.65
C ASN A 90 -6.29 16.41 -21.73
N GLY A 91 -6.10 15.72 -20.61
CA GLY A 91 -5.41 14.43 -20.53
C GLY A 91 -3.88 14.52 -20.63
N THR A 92 -3.30 15.73 -20.64
CA THR A 92 -1.84 15.90 -20.66
C THR A 92 -1.27 15.61 -19.27
N GLU A 93 -0.22 14.79 -19.20
CA GLU A 93 0.47 14.51 -17.93
C GLU A 93 1.15 15.78 -17.40
N ILE A 94 0.85 16.12 -16.15
CA ILE A 94 1.52 17.19 -15.41
C ILE A 94 2.75 16.58 -14.73
N PRO A 95 3.96 17.03 -15.01
CA PRO A 95 5.16 16.39 -14.46
C PRO A 95 5.30 16.62 -12.96
N ARG A 96 5.85 15.63 -12.28
CA ARG A 96 6.23 15.76 -10.86
C ARG A 96 7.44 16.66 -10.72
N GLY A 97 7.38 17.64 -9.83
CA GLY A 97 8.47 18.54 -9.50
C GLY A 97 8.74 18.60 -8.00
N GLY A 98 9.60 19.53 -7.60
CA GLY A 98 9.81 19.92 -6.21
C GLY A 98 9.31 21.34 -5.95
N ALA A 99 9.11 21.71 -4.68
CA ALA A 99 8.73 23.08 -4.32
C ALA A 99 9.76 24.12 -4.80
N SER A 100 11.05 23.80 -4.80
CA SER A 100 12.11 24.63 -5.37
C SER A 100 11.94 24.83 -6.88
N SER A 101 11.59 23.76 -7.61
CA SER A 101 11.37 23.84 -9.07
C SER A 101 10.17 24.71 -9.42
N ALA A 102 9.11 24.69 -8.61
CA ALA A 102 7.96 25.57 -8.79
C ALA A 102 8.32 27.05 -8.57
N TYR A 103 9.22 27.32 -7.62
CA TYR A 103 9.69 28.67 -7.35
C TYR A 103 10.66 29.21 -8.43
N GLU A 104 11.59 28.33 -8.89
CA GLU A 104 12.57 28.69 -9.91
C GLU A 104 11.98 28.80 -11.33
N PHE A 105 10.93 28.00 -11.60
CA PHE A 105 10.28 27.92 -12.91
C PHE A 105 8.76 28.04 -12.78
N PRO A 106 8.25 29.22 -12.38
CA PRO A 106 6.82 29.43 -12.18
C PRO A 106 6.00 29.29 -13.47
N GLU A 107 6.67 29.33 -14.63
CA GLU A 107 6.07 29.16 -15.95
C GLU A 107 5.91 27.69 -16.37
N LYS A 108 6.26 26.73 -15.52
CA LYS A 108 6.13 25.30 -15.83
C LYS A 108 4.95 24.70 -15.10
N ASN A 109 4.14 23.95 -15.84
CA ASN A 109 3.14 23.08 -15.23
C ASN A 109 3.85 21.96 -14.49
N LEU A 110 3.61 21.83 -13.19
CA LEU A 110 4.13 20.76 -12.37
C LEU A 110 3.28 20.55 -11.12
N TYR A 111 3.42 19.38 -10.47
CA TYR A 111 2.86 19.16 -9.14
C TYR A 111 3.94 18.72 -8.16
N TYR A 112 3.72 18.98 -6.89
CA TYR A 112 4.65 18.57 -5.82
C TYR A 112 3.90 18.36 -4.49
N GLY A 113 4.55 17.69 -3.53
CA GLY A 113 4.04 17.56 -2.17
C GLY A 113 4.52 18.71 -1.29
N ASN A 114 3.63 19.24 -0.46
CA ASN A 114 4.02 20.18 0.58
C ASN A 114 4.39 19.47 1.89
N ALA A 115 4.84 20.23 2.89
CA ALA A 115 5.20 19.70 4.20
C ALA A 115 4.03 19.06 4.98
N LEU A 116 2.79 19.30 4.56
CA LEU A 116 1.58 18.70 5.14
C LEU A 116 1.15 17.41 4.41
N GLY A 117 1.92 16.95 3.41
CA GLY A 117 1.59 15.79 2.60
C GLY A 117 0.44 15.99 1.61
N GLN A 118 0.08 17.26 1.34
CA GLN A 118 -0.93 17.62 0.35
C GLN A 118 -0.28 17.76 -1.03
N LEU A 119 -1.06 17.55 -2.08
CA LEU A 119 -0.64 17.76 -3.46
C LEU A 119 -0.85 19.25 -3.82
N VAL A 120 0.21 19.90 -4.27
CA VAL A 120 0.19 21.28 -4.77
C VAL A 120 0.32 21.25 -6.28
N LEU A 121 -0.58 21.95 -6.96
CA LEU A 121 -0.55 22.16 -8.40
C LEU A 121 0.03 23.53 -8.70
N ASN A 122 1.00 23.57 -9.63
CA ASN A 122 1.48 24.79 -10.25
C ASN A 122 1.18 24.66 -11.73
N THR A 123 0.09 25.27 -12.20
CA THR A 123 -0.35 25.22 -13.59
C THR A 123 -0.53 26.63 -14.14
N LEU A 124 -0.10 26.84 -15.38
CA LEU A 124 -0.23 28.14 -16.07
C LEU A 124 -1.67 28.44 -16.47
N GLU A 125 -2.44 27.40 -16.71
CA GLU A 125 -3.84 27.51 -17.09
C GLU A 125 -4.70 26.99 -15.95
N GLU A 126 -5.82 27.65 -15.73
CA GLU A 126 -6.83 27.21 -14.78
C GLU A 126 -7.37 25.84 -15.23
N GLN A 127 -7.31 24.87 -14.34
CA GLN A 127 -7.80 23.52 -14.61
C GLN A 127 -9.15 23.36 -13.93
N ALA A 128 -10.21 23.03 -14.70
CA ALA A 128 -11.52 22.70 -14.13
C ALA A 128 -11.51 21.29 -13.52
N ARG A 129 -10.71 20.38 -14.09
CA ARG A 129 -10.57 18.99 -13.64
C ARG A 129 -9.15 18.53 -13.71
N ILE A 130 -8.82 17.58 -12.85
CA ILE A 130 -7.56 16.82 -12.91
C ILE A 130 -7.83 15.32 -12.72
N GLY A 131 -7.01 14.49 -13.37
CA GLY A 131 -6.93 13.06 -13.11
C GLY A 131 -5.75 12.76 -12.19
N ILE A 132 -5.97 12.03 -11.11
CA ILE A 132 -4.91 11.57 -10.21
C ILE A 132 -4.82 10.06 -10.28
N VAL A 133 -3.67 9.54 -10.67
CA VAL A 133 -3.34 8.11 -10.58
C VAL A 133 -2.55 7.89 -9.30
N TYR A 134 -3.08 7.09 -8.41
CA TYR A 134 -2.44 6.78 -7.14
C TYR A 134 -2.46 5.29 -6.84
N ARG A 135 -1.54 4.88 -5.98
CA ARG A 135 -1.41 3.50 -5.50
C ARG A 135 -2.33 3.30 -4.30
N LEU A 136 -3.06 2.18 -4.30
CA LEU A 136 -3.76 1.73 -3.10
C LEU A 136 -2.78 1.03 -2.16
N ARG A 137 -2.88 1.35 -0.87
CA ARG A 137 -2.22 0.61 0.20
C ARG A 137 -3.26 0.00 1.13
N PRO A 138 -3.03 -1.18 1.70
CA PRO A 138 -3.94 -1.75 2.68
C PRO A 138 -4.00 -0.88 3.94
N ALA A 139 -5.17 -0.82 4.55
CA ALA A 139 -5.34 -0.19 5.85
C ALA A 139 -4.48 -0.90 6.90
N LEU A 140 -3.88 -0.13 7.80
CA LEU A 140 -3.11 -0.71 8.91
C LEU A 140 -4.05 -1.49 9.84
N LYS A 141 -3.69 -2.74 10.10
CA LYS A 141 -4.37 -3.60 11.06
C LYS A 141 -3.90 -3.25 12.47
N THR A 142 -4.85 -3.09 13.35
CA THR A 142 -4.67 -2.79 14.77
C THR A 142 -5.59 -3.70 15.58
N GLU A 143 -5.37 -3.80 16.88
CA GLU A 143 -6.26 -4.55 17.77
C GLU A 143 -7.72 -4.03 17.73
N ALA A 144 -7.93 -2.76 17.38
CA ALA A 144 -9.25 -2.15 17.31
C ALA A 144 -10.05 -2.48 16.04
N ASN A 145 -9.39 -2.98 14.97
CA ASN A 145 -10.03 -3.22 13.67
C ASN A 145 -9.75 -4.60 13.06
N MET A 146 -8.97 -5.45 13.72
CA MET A 146 -8.58 -6.75 13.16
C MET A 146 -9.77 -7.69 12.95
N ASP A 147 -10.82 -7.58 13.77
CA ASP A 147 -12.04 -8.39 13.67
C ASP A 147 -12.89 -7.99 12.44
N ASP A 148 -12.75 -6.76 11.98
CA ASP A 148 -13.51 -6.23 10.84
C ASP A 148 -12.78 -6.39 9.52
N LEU A 149 -11.44 -6.40 9.53
CA LEU A 149 -10.61 -6.42 8.34
C LEU A 149 -10.22 -7.85 7.93
N GLU A 150 -10.08 -8.03 6.62
CA GLU A 150 -9.48 -9.25 6.04
C GLU A 150 -7.99 -9.04 5.76
N VAL A 151 -7.26 -10.15 5.67
CA VAL A 151 -5.88 -10.11 5.17
C VAL A 151 -5.89 -9.67 3.71
N ALA A 152 -5.15 -8.60 3.40
CA ALA A 152 -5.16 -7.94 2.09
C ALA A 152 -4.16 -8.59 1.12
N LEU A 153 -4.18 -9.90 1.01
CA LEU A 153 -3.37 -10.69 0.07
C LEU A 153 -4.26 -11.62 -0.75
N PRO A 154 -3.83 -12.04 -1.95
CA PRO A 154 -4.51 -13.12 -2.65
C PRO A 154 -4.50 -14.39 -1.80
N PRO A 155 -5.59 -15.19 -1.78
CA PRO A 155 -5.70 -16.40 -0.95
C PRO A 155 -4.51 -17.35 -1.12
N GLU A 156 -3.96 -17.43 -2.34
CA GLU A 156 -2.85 -18.31 -2.69
C GLU A 156 -1.51 -17.89 -2.05
N TYR A 157 -1.45 -16.70 -1.44
CA TYR A 157 -0.25 -16.13 -0.84
C TYR A 157 -0.39 -15.82 0.66
N LEU A 158 -1.42 -16.36 1.31
CA LEU A 158 -1.55 -16.28 2.77
C LEU A 158 -0.38 -17.00 3.47
N ASP A 159 0.08 -18.12 2.90
CA ASP A 159 1.23 -18.85 3.42
C ASP A 159 2.52 -18.03 3.39
N MET A 160 2.66 -17.08 2.46
CA MET A 160 3.78 -16.14 2.45
C MET A 160 3.78 -15.27 3.71
N ALA A 161 2.63 -14.72 4.09
CA ALA A 161 2.50 -13.96 5.33
C ALA A 161 2.74 -14.84 6.56
N ALA A 162 2.15 -16.04 6.57
CA ALA A 162 2.33 -17.02 7.65
C ALA A 162 3.81 -17.38 7.84
N ALA A 163 4.55 -17.67 6.77
CA ALA A 163 5.97 -17.99 6.84
C ALA A 163 6.80 -16.84 7.41
N LYS A 164 6.54 -15.60 7.00
CA LYS A 164 7.20 -14.41 7.56
C LYS A 164 6.92 -14.28 9.06
N MET A 165 5.66 -14.35 9.45
CA MET A 165 5.23 -14.15 10.83
C MET A 165 5.77 -15.24 11.75
N ARG A 166 5.74 -16.51 11.33
CA ARG A 166 6.37 -17.63 12.06
C ARG A 166 7.87 -17.44 12.18
N GLY A 167 8.56 -17.05 11.11
CA GLY A 167 9.99 -16.79 11.16
C GLY A 167 10.37 -15.71 12.17
N GLU A 168 9.61 -14.63 12.25
CA GLU A 168 9.84 -13.57 13.26
C GLU A 168 9.48 -14.04 14.69
N ALA A 169 8.44 -14.85 14.84
CA ALA A 169 8.03 -15.41 16.12
C ALA A 169 9.13 -16.33 16.71
N TYR A 170 9.66 -17.24 15.90
CA TYR A 170 10.75 -18.14 16.32
C TYR A 170 12.07 -17.39 16.60
N LYS A 171 12.34 -16.26 15.95
CA LYS A 171 13.47 -15.38 16.35
C LYS A 171 13.30 -14.84 17.77
N ILE A 172 12.10 -14.39 18.14
CA ILE A 172 11.81 -13.93 19.49
C ILE A 172 12.00 -15.08 20.51
N ALA A 173 11.63 -16.31 20.13
CA ALA A 173 11.82 -17.51 20.95
C ALA A 173 13.29 -17.97 21.04
N ASN A 174 14.23 -17.30 20.36
CA ASN A 174 15.65 -17.70 20.22
C ASN A 174 15.85 -19.05 19.53
N GLU A 175 14.93 -19.43 18.66
CA GLU A 175 14.99 -20.66 17.85
C GLU A 175 15.47 -20.36 16.42
N ASP A 176 16.69 -19.85 16.32
CA ASP A 176 17.25 -19.30 15.07
C ASP A 176 17.24 -20.28 13.89
N GLN A 177 17.42 -21.59 14.12
CA GLN A 177 17.41 -22.57 13.04
C GLN A 177 16.02 -22.76 12.44
N ILE A 178 14.98 -22.77 13.28
CA ILE A 178 13.58 -22.86 12.84
C ILE A 178 13.18 -21.55 12.17
N ALA A 179 13.54 -20.43 12.76
CA ALA A 179 13.31 -19.11 12.19
C ALA A 179 13.92 -18.97 10.78
N ALA A 180 15.18 -19.41 10.61
CA ALA A 180 15.86 -19.35 9.32
C ALA A 180 15.14 -20.16 8.24
N LYS A 181 14.60 -21.36 8.57
CA LYS A 181 13.82 -22.17 7.65
C LYS A 181 12.55 -21.45 7.18
N TRP A 182 11.78 -20.88 8.10
CA TRP A 182 10.55 -20.14 7.76
C TRP A 182 10.85 -18.90 6.93
N LEU A 183 11.93 -18.16 7.22
CA LEU A 183 12.32 -17.00 6.45
C LEU A 183 12.85 -17.36 5.06
N GLN A 184 13.47 -18.53 4.90
CA GLN A 184 13.84 -19.06 3.59
C GLN A 184 12.59 -19.39 2.76
N ASP A 185 11.58 -20.04 3.38
CA ASP A 185 10.30 -20.32 2.73
C ASP A 185 9.58 -19.03 2.31
N TYR A 186 9.53 -18.03 3.20
CA TYR A 186 9.01 -16.71 2.87
C TYR A 186 9.68 -16.11 1.63
N ASN A 187 11.01 -16.12 1.55
CA ASN A 187 11.73 -15.56 0.41
C ASN A 187 11.40 -16.31 -0.91
N MET A 188 11.28 -17.62 -0.84
CA MET A 188 10.86 -18.43 -2.00
C MET A 188 9.45 -18.05 -2.46
N GLN A 189 8.51 -17.88 -1.53
CA GLN A 189 7.13 -17.51 -1.84
C GLN A 189 7.04 -16.07 -2.37
N VAL A 190 7.88 -15.14 -1.92
CA VAL A 190 7.98 -13.79 -2.48
C VAL A 190 8.37 -13.83 -3.95
N GLU A 191 9.35 -14.65 -4.34
CA GLU A 191 9.74 -14.77 -5.75
C GLU A 191 8.61 -15.38 -6.60
N ASN A 192 7.91 -16.38 -6.10
CA ASN A 192 6.74 -16.95 -6.77
C ASN A 192 5.64 -15.92 -6.93
N PHE A 193 5.41 -15.07 -5.92
CA PHE A 193 4.41 -14.01 -5.94
C PHE A 193 4.75 -12.92 -6.98
N LYS A 194 6.01 -12.55 -7.09
CA LYS A 194 6.47 -11.60 -8.13
C LYS A 194 6.19 -12.13 -9.54
N VAL A 195 6.50 -13.41 -9.79
CA VAL A 195 6.24 -14.05 -11.09
C VAL A 195 4.75 -14.09 -11.40
N TRP A 196 3.92 -14.46 -10.43
CA TRP A 196 2.47 -14.48 -10.57
C TRP A 196 1.91 -13.08 -10.85
N ALA A 197 2.33 -12.05 -10.11
CA ALA A 197 1.89 -10.68 -10.31
C ALA A 197 2.28 -10.14 -11.69
N ALA A 198 3.51 -10.41 -12.15
CA ALA A 198 3.98 -10.04 -13.47
C ALA A 198 3.12 -10.68 -14.58
N SER A 199 2.79 -11.97 -14.47
CA SER A 199 1.95 -12.67 -15.44
C SER A 199 0.51 -12.14 -15.52
N ARG A 200 0.00 -11.53 -14.45
CA ARG A 200 -1.32 -10.87 -14.45
C ARG A 200 -1.26 -9.50 -15.10
N ASN A 201 -0.23 -8.71 -14.81
CA ASN A 201 -0.07 -7.38 -15.40
C ASN A 201 0.04 -7.44 -16.93
N GLU A 202 0.68 -8.48 -17.49
CA GLU A 202 0.74 -8.70 -18.94
C GLU A 202 -0.64 -8.98 -19.56
N ARG A 203 -1.57 -9.59 -18.81
CA ARG A 203 -2.93 -9.89 -19.30
C ARG A 203 -3.87 -8.66 -19.27
N PHE A 204 -3.59 -7.66 -18.46
CA PHE A 204 -4.40 -6.45 -18.31
C PHE A 204 -3.79 -5.23 -19.01
N GLY A 205 -2.58 -5.34 -19.56
CA GLY A 205 -1.85 -4.28 -20.24
C GLY A 205 -1.85 -4.39 -21.77
N ALA A 206 -2.75 -5.19 -22.35
CA ALA A 206 -2.91 -5.33 -23.80
C ALA A 206 -4.14 -4.60 -24.29
#